data_9f2a853c59c8bba0300cd07c7d327870
#
_entry.id   9f2a853c59c8bba0300cd07c7d327870
#
_cell.length_a   1.000
_cell.length_b   1.000
_cell.length_c   1.000
_cell.angle_alpha   90.00
_cell.angle_beta   90.00
_cell.angle_gamma   90.00
#
_symmetry.space_group_name_H-M   'P 1'
#
loop_
_entity.id
_entity.type
_entity.pdbx_description
1 polymer ?
#
loop_
_entity_poly.entity_id
_entity_poly.type
_entity_poly.pdbx_seq_one_letter_code
_entity_poly.pdbx_strand_id
1 'polypeptide(L)'
;MPFATPLARLAAACTLALGAVAPALAADAFPSRPITVVIPFPPGGATDVLGRVIGQKLGDTLGQTVVVENRAGAGTIIGASYVAKAAPDGYTVLVSSGTTFTVNPAIRNNLPYDPVKSFDPIGIAGRTGLILLANKDVPVQTVKQFVDYVKASPDKYAYGSFGSGTTAQFAGEIVLSATGLKMTHVPYKGSAPAMTDLMGGQIPFTVDTVSAAILSLIHI
;
A
#
# COMPACT_ATOMS: atom_id res chain seq x y z
N MET A 1 -20.58 2.19 78.18
CA MET A 1 -20.10 2.52 76.81
C MET A 1 -18.60 2.63 76.82
N PRO A 2 -17.82 1.75 76.20
CA PRO A 2 -16.38 1.84 76.21
C PRO A 2 -15.89 2.88 75.21
N PHE A 3 -15.21 3.90 75.66
CA PHE A 3 -14.54 4.89 74.87
C PHE A 3 -13.31 4.23 74.19
N ALA A 4 -13.37 4.08 72.86
CA ALA A 4 -12.22 3.65 72.10
C ALA A 4 -11.09 4.68 72.22
N THR A 5 -9.91 4.23 72.66
CA THR A 5 -8.74 5.03 72.93
C THR A 5 -8.21 5.70 71.62
N PRO A 6 -7.63 6.92 71.73
CA PRO A 6 -7.18 7.69 70.53
C PRO A 6 -6.13 6.93 69.71
N LEU A 7 -5.37 6.02 70.32
CA LEU A 7 -4.43 5.16 69.62
C LEU A 7 -5.06 4.21 68.57
N ALA A 8 -6.27 3.67 68.90
CA ALA A 8 -6.97 2.79 67.96
C ALA A 8 -7.49 3.53 66.75
N ARG A 9 -7.83 4.81 66.87
CA ARG A 9 -8.24 5.66 65.73
C ARG A 9 -7.06 6.07 64.84
N LEU A 10 -5.88 6.28 65.40
CA LEU A 10 -4.66 6.57 64.63
C LEU A 10 -4.19 5.34 63.85
N ALA A 11 -4.25 4.14 64.41
CA ALA A 11 -3.92 2.90 63.73
C ALA A 11 -4.87 2.58 62.55
N ALA A 12 -6.16 2.85 62.68
CA ALA A 12 -7.15 2.68 61.63
C ALA A 12 -6.98 3.70 60.47
N ALA A 13 -6.55 4.93 60.78
CA ALA A 13 -6.26 5.93 59.76
C ALA A 13 -5.00 5.62 58.93
N CYS A 14 -3.93 5.08 59.56
CA CYS A 14 -2.71 4.67 58.86
C CYS A 14 -2.93 3.45 57.95
N THR A 15 -3.80 2.50 58.30
CA THR A 15 -4.10 1.35 57.46
C THR A 15 -4.95 1.71 56.24
N LEU A 16 -5.83 2.72 56.29
CA LEU A 16 -6.55 3.22 55.14
C LEU A 16 -5.65 4.02 54.15
N ALA A 17 -4.61 4.68 54.65
CA ALA A 17 -3.70 5.44 53.80
C ALA A 17 -2.72 4.59 52.99
N LEU A 18 -2.38 3.36 53.47
CA LEU A 18 -1.51 2.44 52.70
C LEU A 18 -2.23 1.66 51.62
N GLY A 19 -3.56 1.60 51.60
CA GLY A 19 -4.35 0.86 50.58
C GLY A 19 -4.58 1.63 49.25
N ALA A 20 -4.19 2.90 49.15
CA ALA A 20 -4.49 3.76 48.01
C ALA A 20 -3.33 3.94 46.99
N VAL A 21 -2.21 3.26 47.17
CA VAL A 21 -1.14 3.18 46.15
C VAL A 21 -1.49 2.02 45.21
N ALA A 22 -2.55 2.15 44.43
CA ALA A 22 -2.68 1.33 43.23
C ALA A 22 -1.45 1.65 42.34
N PRO A 23 -0.66 0.64 41.91
CA PRO A 23 0.38 0.88 40.93
C PRO A 23 -0.36 1.49 39.72
N ALA A 24 -0.07 2.74 39.40
CA ALA A 24 -0.41 3.25 38.10
C ALA A 24 0.29 2.31 37.12
N LEU A 25 -0.47 1.42 36.47
CA LEU A 25 0.00 0.67 35.33
C LEU A 25 0.47 1.74 34.35
N ALA A 26 1.77 2.00 34.36
CA ALA A 26 2.38 2.85 33.36
C ALA A 26 2.01 2.20 32.03
N ALA A 27 1.09 2.81 31.31
CA ALA A 27 0.80 2.40 29.94
C ALA A 27 2.16 2.39 29.24
N ASP A 28 2.58 1.22 28.74
CA ASP A 28 3.83 1.07 28.04
C ASP A 28 3.93 2.18 26.99
N ALA A 29 5.04 2.92 27.02
CA ALA A 29 5.22 4.01 26.07
C ALA A 29 5.14 3.47 24.63
N PHE A 30 4.30 4.05 23.80
CA PHE A 30 4.24 3.68 22.39
C PHE A 30 5.51 4.12 21.66
N PRO A 31 6.10 3.24 20.80
CA PRO A 31 5.81 1.82 20.60
C PRO A 31 6.58 0.90 21.59
N SER A 32 5.87 -0.03 22.24
CA SER A 32 6.45 -1.03 23.16
C SER A 32 6.68 -2.40 22.50
N ARG A 33 6.21 -2.59 21.26
CA ARG A 33 6.33 -3.84 20.48
C ARG A 33 6.53 -3.55 19.00
N PRO A 34 6.93 -4.55 18.17
CA PRO A 34 7.13 -4.35 16.73
C PRO A 34 5.92 -3.79 16.03
N ILE A 35 6.17 -2.88 15.08
CA ILE A 35 5.17 -2.28 14.18
C ILE A 35 5.17 -3.06 12.87
N THR A 36 3.99 -3.39 12.34
CA THR A 36 3.83 -4.04 11.04
C THR A 36 3.41 -3.03 9.98
N VAL A 37 4.23 -2.87 8.94
CA VAL A 37 3.89 -2.10 7.74
C VAL A 37 3.39 -3.06 6.67
N VAL A 38 2.11 -2.99 6.34
CA VAL A 38 1.47 -3.84 5.33
C VAL A 38 1.50 -3.14 3.98
N ILE A 39 2.00 -3.83 2.96
CA ILE A 39 2.02 -3.38 1.57
C ILE A 39 1.12 -4.32 0.76
N PRO A 40 -0.01 -3.85 0.19
CA PRO A 40 -0.97 -4.70 -0.51
C PRO A 40 -0.56 -5.00 -1.97
N PHE A 41 0.72 -4.95 -2.26
CA PHE A 41 1.33 -5.26 -3.54
C PHE A 41 2.43 -6.30 -3.40
N PRO A 42 2.76 -7.04 -4.48
CA PRO A 42 3.95 -7.88 -4.49
C PRO A 42 5.24 -7.08 -4.31
N PRO A 43 6.33 -7.73 -3.87
CA PRO A 43 7.64 -7.09 -3.79
C PRO A 43 8.13 -6.54 -5.14
N GLY A 44 8.98 -5.50 -5.09
CA GLY A 44 9.71 -4.93 -6.23
C GLY A 44 9.00 -3.82 -6.99
N GLY A 45 7.74 -3.49 -6.67
CA GLY A 45 7.06 -2.32 -7.23
C GLY A 45 7.31 -1.04 -6.42
N ALA A 46 6.89 0.10 -6.98
CA ALA A 46 7.09 1.42 -6.36
C ALA A 46 6.59 1.51 -4.91
N THR A 47 5.42 0.95 -4.62
CA THR A 47 4.83 0.96 -3.27
C THR A 47 5.64 0.10 -2.30
N ASP A 48 6.22 -1.02 -2.77
CA ASP A 48 7.07 -1.88 -1.95
C ASP A 48 8.37 -1.17 -1.57
N VAL A 49 9.06 -0.58 -2.55
CA VAL A 49 10.29 0.19 -2.30
C VAL A 49 10.04 1.32 -1.31
N LEU A 50 8.98 2.11 -1.53
CA LEU A 50 8.63 3.21 -0.64
C LEU A 50 8.27 2.72 0.77
N GLY A 51 7.48 1.66 0.88
CA GLY A 51 7.09 1.09 2.17
C GLY A 51 8.26 0.55 2.97
N ARG A 52 9.28 -0.03 2.32
CA ARG A 52 10.52 -0.48 2.98
C ARG A 52 11.35 0.69 3.47
N VAL A 53 11.48 1.77 2.67
CA VAL A 53 12.18 2.99 3.10
C VAL A 53 11.49 3.63 4.30
N ILE A 54 10.15 3.72 4.27
CA ILE A 54 9.36 4.21 5.40
C ILE A 54 9.55 3.33 6.62
N GLY A 55 9.42 1.99 6.46
CA GLY A 55 9.58 1.04 7.55
C GLY A 55 10.94 1.15 8.24
N GLN A 56 12.01 1.27 7.44
CA GLN A 56 13.36 1.47 7.97
C GLN A 56 13.44 2.77 8.78
N LYS A 57 12.98 3.89 8.21
CA LYS A 57 13.03 5.20 8.87
C LYS A 57 12.18 5.27 10.14
N LEU A 58 11.01 4.63 10.13
CA LEU A 58 10.19 4.49 11.33
C LEU A 58 10.93 3.71 12.42
N GLY A 59 11.57 2.58 12.07
CA GLY A 59 12.37 1.80 13.01
C GLY A 59 13.50 2.62 13.63
N ASP A 60 14.27 3.32 12.79
CA ASP A 60 15.36 4.19 13.22
C ASP A 60 14.88 5.30 14.17
N THR A 61 13.72 5.91 13.84
CA THR A 61 13.18 7.07 14.58
C THR A 61 12.54 6.67 15.91
N LEU A 62 11.79 5.55 15.90
CA LEU A 62 11.02 5.10 17.06
C LEU A 62 11.80 4.15 17.97
N GLY A 63 13.00 3.72 17.57
CA GLY A 63 13.81 2.77 18.33
C GLY A 63 13.16 1.39 18.46
N GLN A 64 12.25 1.03 17.52
CA GLN A 64 11.50 -0.21 17.59
C GLN A 64 11.57 -0.97 16.25
N THR A 65 11.49 -2.30 16.32
CA THR A 65 11.46 -3.14 15.11
C THR A 65 10.25 -2.82 14.26
N VAL A 66 10.47 -2.63 12.95
CA VAL A 66 9.42 -2.49 11.97
C VAL A 66 9.49 -3.64 10.97
N VAL A 67 8.42 -4.43 10.91
CA VAL A 67 8.29 -5.57 10.00
C VAL A 67 7.49 -5.13 8.77
N VAL A 68 8.05 -5.33 7.58
CA VAL A 68 7.36 -5.01 6.32
C VAL A 68 6.79 -6.28 5.72
N GLU A 69 5.46 -6.33 5.54
CA GLU A 69 4.74 -7.47 5.00
C GLU A 69 4.05 -7.14 3.66
N ASN A 70 4.33 -7.93 2.62
CA ASN A 70 3.60 -7.86 1.37
C ASN A 70 2.38 -8.77 1.42
N ARG A 71 1.16 -8.18 1.47
CA ARG A 71 -0.12 -8.90 1.42
C ARG A 71 -0.87 -8.58 0.14
N ALA A 72 -0.32 -9.05 -0.97
CA ALA A 72 -0.86 -8.81 -2.30
C ALA A 72 -2.11 -9.64 -2.58
N GLY A 73 -2.93 -9.16 -3.53
CA GLY A 73 -4.05 -9.91 -4.10
C GLY A 73 -5.32 -9.09 -4.28
N ALA A 74 -6.15 -9.52 -5.24
CA ALA A 74 -7.44 -8.92 -5.61
C ALA A 74 -7.37 -7.40 -5.84
N GLY A 75 -6.30 -6.89 -6.49
CA GLY A 75 -6.12 -5.45 -6.68
C GLY A 75 -6.02 -4.69 -5.37
N THR A 76 -5.19 -5.15 -4.45
CA THR A 76 -4.92 -4.60 -3.11
C THR A 76 -5.97 -4.91 -2.01
N ILE A 77 -7.10 -5.49 -2.35
CA ILE A 77 -8.22 -5.71 -1.40
C ILE A 77 -7.79 -6.60 -0.23
N ILE A 78 -6.95 -7.62 -0.45
CA ILE A 78 -6.55 -8.55 0.61
C ILE A 78 -5.77 -7.82 1.71
N GLY A 79 -4.74 -7.07 1.36
CA GLY A 79 -3.92 -6.33 2.32
C GLY A 79 -4.67 -5.17 2.97
N ALA A 80 -5.47 -4.43 2.20
CA ALA A 80 -6.28 -3.35 2.73
C ALA A 80 -7.32 -3.84 3.74
N SER A 81 -8.02 -4.95 3.44
CA SER A 81 -9.00 -5.55 4.35
C SER A 81 -8.37 -6.09 5.63
N TYR A 82 -7.13 -6.59 5.54
CA TYR A 82 -6.40 -7.04 6.72
C TYR A 82 -6.15 -5.87 7.68
N VAL A 83 -5.65 -4.74 7.17
CA VAL A 83 -5.39 -3.56 8.01
C VAL A 83 -6.69 -2.94 8.51
N ALA A 84 -7.73 -2.85 7.68
CA ALA A 84 -9.03 -2.32 8.06
C ALA A 84 -9.69 -3.08 9.24
N LYS A 85 -9.29 -4.34 9.47
CA LYS A 85 -9.76 -5.19 10.57
C LYS A 85 -8.78 -5.29 11.73
N ALA A 86 -7.60 -4.70 11.61
CA ALA A 86 -6.62 -4.69 12.68
C ALA A 86 -7.06 -3.77 13.83
N ALA A 87 -6.47 -3.96 15.00
CA ALA A 87 -6.70 -3.05 16.13
C ALA A 87 -6.20 -1.63 15.78
N PRO A 88 -6.97 -0.57 16.10
CA PRO A 88 -6.58 0.82 15.80
C PRO A 88 -5.62 1.36 16.86
N ASP A 89 -4.53 0.65 17.10
CA ASP A 89 -3.56 0.92 18.16
C ASP A 89 -2.20 1.44 17.63
N GLY A 90 -2.11 1.71 16.33
CA GLY A 90 -0.91 2.23 15.68
C GLY A 90 0.14 1.17 15.32
N TYR A 91 -0.03 -0.10 15.69
CA TYR A 91 0.95 -1.15 15.40
C TYR A 91 0.78 -1.83 14.05
N THR A 92 -0.30 -1.56 13.33
CA THR A 92 -0.53 -2.06 11.99
C THR A 92 -0.80 -0.89 11.04
N VAL A 93 0.14 -0.62 10.14
CA VAL A 93 0.11 0.53 9.21
C VAL A 93 -0.01 0.03 7.78
N LEU A 94 -0.84 0.69 6.98
CA LEU A 94 -1.00 0.41 5.55
C LEU A 94 -0.20 1.41 4.72
N VAL A 95 0.72 0.94 3.89
CA VAL A 95 1.33 1.74 2.82
C VAL A 95 0.76 1.26 1.48
N SER A 96 -0.08 2.08 0.88
CA SER A 96 -0.80 1.73 -0.34
C SER A 96 -0.86 2.88 -1.34
N SER A 97 -1.68 2.75 -2.37
CA SER A 97 -1.80 3.71 -3.47
C SER A 97 -3.25 4.04 -3.79
N GLY A 98 -3.46 4.88 -4.81
CA GLY A 98 -4.79 5.18 -5.37
C GLY A 98 -5.60 3.95 -5.79
N THR A 99 -4.97 2.81 -6.05
CA THR A 99 -5.69 1.56 -6.30
C THR A 99 -6.64 1.22 -5.14
N THR A 100 -6.15 1.29 -3.91
CA THR A 100 -6.92 0.97 -2.70
C THR A 100 -8.00 2.01 -2.40
N PHE A 101 -7.65 3.27 -2.50
CA PHE A 101 -8.49 4.36 -1.95
C PHE A 101 -9.35 5.06 -3.00
N THR A 102 -9.03 4.91 -4.29
CA THR A 102 -9.71 5.61 -5.38
C THR A 102 -10.30 4.66 -6.42
N VAL A 103 -9.48 3.76 -6.99
CA VAL A 103 -9.93 2.89 -8.09
C VAL A 103 -10.89 1.83 -7.59
N ASN A 104 -10.53 1.08 -6.54
CA ASN A 104 -11.40 0.03 -6.01
C ASN A 104 -12.80 0.54 -5.61
N PRO A 105 -12.94 1.67 -4.88
CA PRO A 105 -14.27 2.20 -4.57
C PRO A 105 -15.06 2.63 -5.80
N ALA A 106 -14.40 3.09 -6.85
CA ALA A 106 -15.06 3.53 -8.07
C ALA A 106 -15.59 2.37 -8.95
N ILE A 107 -14.93 1.20 -8.91
CA ILE A 107 -15.25 0.08 -9.82
C ILE A 107 -15.88 -1.13 -9.12
N ARG A 108 -16.04 -1.11 -7.79
CA ARG A 108 -16.55 -2.25 -7.02
C ARG A 108 -17.67 -1.84 -6.07
N ASN A 109 -18.80 -2.52 -6.17
CA ASN A 109 -19.95 -2.24 -5.31
C ASN A 109 -19.84 -2.85 -3.90
N ASN A 110 -19.04 -3.91 -3.73
CA ASN A 110 -18.91 -4.64 -2.46
C ASN A 110 -17.43 -4.73 -2.06
N LEU A 111 -16.93 -3.68 -1.42
CA LEU A 111 -15.61 -3.71 -0.79
C LEU A 111 -15.72 -4.18 0.66
N PRO A 112 -14.79 -5.03 1.15
CA PRO A 112 -14.77 -5.46 2.54
C PRO A 112 -14.15 -4.41 3.50
N TYR A 113 -13.97 -3.19 3.03
CA TYR A 113 -13.52 -2.01 3.79
C TYR A 113 -14.16 -0.74 3.22
N ASP A 114 -14.30 0.26 4.06
CA ASP A 114 -14.65 1.62 3.66
C ASP A 114 -13.34 2.42 3.48
N PRO A 115 -13.08 3.03 2.30
CA PRO A 115 -11.82 3.72 2.03
C PRO A 115 -11.59 4.96 2.90
N VAL A 116 -12.64 5.50 3.52
CA VAL A 116 -12.59 6.70 4.36
C VAL A 116 -12.68 6.35 5.84
N LYS A 117 -13.61 5.45 6.22
CA LYS A 117 -13.94 5.18 7.62
C LYS A 117 -13.13 4.06 8.25
N SER A 118 -12.54 3.15 7.43
CA SER A 118 -11.80 2.01 7.95
C SER A 118 -10.33 2.31 8.23
N PHE A 119 -9.88 3.54 8.01
CA PHE A 119 -8.47 3.93 8.15
C PHE A 119 -8.36 5.33 8.74
N ASP A 120 -7.38 5.52 9.61
CA ASP A 120 -6.94 6.84 10.05
C ASP A 120 -5.75 7.27 9.18
N PRO A 121 -5.93 8.26 8.25
CA PRO A 121 -4.89 8.62 7.31
C PRO A 121 -3.76 9.40 8.01
N ILE A 122 -2.53 8.92 7.88
CA ILE A 122 -1.34 9.59 8.42
C ILE A 122 -0.85 10.67 7.46
N GLY A 123 -0.81 10.37 6.15
CA GLY A 123 -0.37 11.33 5.14
C GLY A 123 -0.05 10.70 3.79
N ILE A 124 0.39 11.55 2.86
CA ILE A 124 0.86 11.15 1.54
C ILE A 124 2.39 11.02 1.61
N ALA A 125 2.88 9.79 1.51
CA ALA A 125 4.32 9.50 1.57
C ALA A 125 5.07 9.90 0.29
N GLY A 126 4.39 9.92 -0.86
CA GLY A 126 4.98 10.30 -2.14
C GLY A 126 3.97 10.30 -3.28
N ARG A 127 4.40 10.80 -4.42
CA ARG A 127 3.62 10.79 -5.66
C ARG A 127 4.50 10.27 -6.80
N THR A 128 3.93 9.44 -7.66
CA THR A 128 4.57 8.96 -8.88
C THR A 128 3.58 9.03 -10.03
N GLY A 129 4.08 9.32 -11.23
CA GLY A 129 3.29 9.24 -12.45
C GLY A 129 3.15 7.79 -12.92
N LEU A 130 2.15 7.55 -13.76
CA LEU A 130 2.05 6.35 -14.58
C LEU A 130 2.55 6.68 -15.98
N ILE A 131 3.22 5.73 -16.62
CA ILE A 131 3.81 5.88 -17.94
C ILE A 131 3.44 4.68 -18.81
N LEU A 132 3.13 4.93 -20.07
CA LEU A 132 3.03 3.90 -21.09
C LEU A 132 4.44 3.62 -21.63
N LEU A 133 4.82 2.37 -21.58
CA LEU A 133 6.13 1.87 -22.03
C LEU A 133 5.94 0.97 -23.25
N ALA A 134 6.88 1.03 -24.16
CA ALA A 134 6.97 0.12 -25.31
C ALA A 134 8.25 -0.71 -25.22
N ASN A 135 8.19 -1.97 -25.65
CA ASN A 135 9.39 -2.77 -25.86
C ASN A 135 10.31 -2.07 -26.92
N LYS A 136 11.61 -2.17 -26.76
CA LYS A 136 12.62 -1.52 -27.64
C LYS A 136 12.51 -1.88 -29.11
N ASP A 137 11.99 -3.07 -29.42
CA ASP A 137 11.84 -3.57 -30.79
C ASP A 137 10.54 -3.08 -31.46
N VAL A 138 9.66 -2.40 -30.73
CA VAL A 138 8.47 -1.74 -31.29
C VAL A 138 8.87 -0.39 -31.84
N PRO A 139 8.60 -0.11 -33.14
CA PRO A 139 9.09 1.09 -33.84
C PRO A 139 8.24 2.33 -33.52
N VAL A 140 8.09 2.67 -32.24
CA VAL A 140 7.32 3.83 -31.77
C VAL A 140 8.16 4.65 -30.77
N GLN A 141 8.18 5.95 -30.94
CA GLN A 141 8.92 6.89 -30.07
C GLN A 141 8.01 8.03 -29.57
N THR A 142 6.80 8.15 -30.12
CA THR A 142 5.85 9.19 -29.74
C THR A 142 4.47 8.58 -29.54
N VAL A 143 3.61 9.26 -28.78
CA VAL A 143 2.20 8.86 -28.60
C VAL A 143 1.49 8.77 -29.96
N LYS A 144 1.77 9.69 -30.91
CA LYS A 144 1.18 9.63 -32.24
C LYS A 144 1.59 8.35 -32.97
N GLN A 145 2.87 8.01 -32.98
CA GLN A 145 3.37 6.78 -33.61
C GLN A 145 2.78 5.53 -32.94
N PHE A 146 2.65 5.52 -31.61
CA PHE A 146 1.95 4.44 -30.91
C PHE A 146 0.51 4.28 -31.39
N VAL A 147 -0.25 5.38 -31.47
CA VAL A 147 -1.65 5.35 -31.91
C VAL A 147 -1.75 4.84 -33.36
N ASP A 148 -0.91 5.36 -34.26
CA ASP A 148 -0.89 4.94 -35.67
C ASP A 148 -0.51 3.46 -35.81
N TYR A 149 0.50 3.02 -35.06
CA TYR A 149 0.98 1.63 -35.05
C TYR A 149 -0.07 0.64 -34.59
N VAL A 150 -0.76 0.93 -33.49
CA VAL A 150 -1.82 0.07 -32.98
C VAL A 150 -3.04 0.08 -33.88
N LYS A 151 -3.43 1.24 -34.44
CA LYS A 151 -4.55 1.36 -35.40
C LYS A 151 -4.34 0.57 -36.69
N ALA A 152 -3.10 0.43 -37.13
CA ALA A 152 -2.78 -0.32 -38.35
C ALA A 152 -3.07 -1.83 -38.22
N SER A 153 -3.21 -2.36 -37.03
CA SER A 153 -3.51 -3.77 -36.76
C SER A 153 -4.41 -3.90 -35.52
N PRO A 154 -5.71 -3.58 -35.66
CA PRO A 154 -6.67 -3.67 -34.55
C PRO A 154 -6.68 -5.06 -33.92
N ASP A 155 -6.89 -5.12 -32.61
CA ASP A 155 -6.99 -6.34 -31.80
C ASP A 155 -5.72 -7.24 -31.77
N LYS A 156 -4.64 -6.84 -32.45
CA LYS A 156 -3.39 -7.60 -32.51
C LYS A 156 -2.54 -7.43 -31.25
N TYR A 157 -2.61 -6.27 -30.64
CA TYR A 157 -1.68 -5.90 -29.57
C TYR A 157 -2.30 -6.03 -28.19
N ALA A 158 -1.44 -6.37 -27.23
CA ALA A 158 -1.76 -6.40 -25.82
C ALA A 158 -0.97 -5.32 -25.05
N TYR A 159 -1.47 -4.94 -23.88
CA TYR A 159 -0.71 -4.14 -22.92
C TYR A 159 -0.73 -4.80 -21.54
N GLY A 160 0.39 -4.74 -20.86
CA GLY A 160 0.54 -5.21 -19.50
C GLY A 160 0.17 -4.18 -18.46
N SER A 161 -0.14 -4.63 -17.26
CA SER A 161 -0.23 -3.80 -16.05
C SER A 161 0.22 -4.60 -14.83
N PHE A 162 0.46 -3.94 -13.71
CA PHE A 162 0.76 -4.63 -12.46
C PHE A 162 -0.47 -5.24 -11.75
N GLY A 163 -1.58 -5.41 -12.47
CA GLY A 163 -2.73 -6.21 -12.01
C GLY A 163 -4.09 -5.69 -12.42
N SER A 164 -5.08 -6.58 -12.37
CA SER A 164 -6.48 -6.22 -12.61
C SER A 164 -7.03 -5.29 -11.54
N GLY A 165 -7.80 -4.28 -11.95
CA GLY A 165 -8.41 -3.29 -11.06
C GLY A 165 -7.40 -2.34 -10.41
N THR A 166 -6.19 -2.24 -10.95
CA THR A 166 -5.15 -1.32 -10.46
C THR A 166 -5.16 0.00 -11.21
N THR A 167 -4.47 1.00 -10.65
CA THR A 167 -4.28 2.30 -11.29
C THR A 167 -3.61 2.18 -12.67
N ALA A 168 -2.74 1.18 -12.89
CA ALA A 168 -2.10 0.97 -14.19
C ALA A 168 -3.10 0.49 -15.25
N GLN A 169 -3.95 -0.48 -14.92
CA GLN A 169 -5.04 -0.86 -15.83
C GLN A 169 -5.94 0.33 -16.12
N PHE A 170 -6.36 1.04 -15.08
CA PHE A 170 -7.24 2.20 -15.25
C PHE A 170 -6.63 3.27 -16.17
N ALA A 171 -5.33 3.56 -16.02
CA ALA A 171 -4.62 4.48 -16.91
C ALA A 171 -4.53 3.95 -18.35
N GLY A 172 -4.29 2.66 -18.53
CA GLY A 172 -4.33 2.01 -19.85
C GLY A 172 -5.69 2.18 -20.51
N GLU A 173 -6.78 1.88 -19.82
CA GLU A 173 -8.15 2.04 -20.33
C GLU A 173 -8.49 3.50 -20.68
N ILE A 174 -7.99 4.48 -19.91
CA ILE A 174 -8.13 5.90 -20.27
C ILE A 174 -7.44 6.19 -21.59
N VAL A 175 -6.21 5.71 -21.79
CA VAL A 175 -5.49 5.91 -23.07
C VAL A 175 -6.23 5.26 -24.22
N LEU A 176 -6.71 4.03 -24.06
CA LEU A 176 -7.48 3.32 -25.10
C LEU A 176 -8.78 4.07 -25.45
N SER A 177 -9.52 4.50 -24.44
CA SER A 177 -10.75 5.26 -24.61
C SER A 177 -10.51 6.61 -25.31
N ALA A 178 -9.49 7.36 -24.88
CA ALA A 178 -9.17 8.67 -25.44
C ALA A 178 -8.66 8.61 -26.90
N THR A 179 -8.07 7.48 -27.31
CA THR A 179 -7.47 7.29 -28.64
C THR A 179 -8.34 6.44 -29.57
N GLY A 180 -9.40 5.83 -29.07
CA GLY A 180 -10.24 4.87 -29.79
C GLY A 180 -9.51 3.57 -30.15
N LEU A 181 -8.45 3.22 -29.42
CA LEU A 181 -7.69 2.00 -29.63
C LEU A 181 -8.36 0.81 -28.96
N LYS A 182 -8.11 -0.38 -29.53
CA LYS A 182 -8.48 -1.66 -28.93
C LYS A 182 -7.21 -2.48 -28.69
N MET A 183 -6.99 -2.91 -27.47
CA MET A 183 -5.88 -3.75 -27.07
C MET A 183 -6.34 -4.72 -25.98
N THR A 184 -5.73 -5.91 -25.95
CA THR A 184 -6.00 -6.88 -24.90
C THR A 184 -5.21 -6.53 -23.63
N HIS A 185 -5.89 -6.40 -22.50
CA HIS A 185 -5.22 -6.22 -21.22
C HIS A 185 -4.65 -7.54 -20.66
N VAL A 186 -3.37 -7.53 -20.29
CA VAL A 186 -2.68 -8.65 -19.64
C VAL A 186 -2.32 -8.26 -18.22
N PRO A 187 -3.06 -8.74 -17.22
CA PRO A 187 -2.76 -8.42 -15.82
C PRO A 187 -1.63 -9.29 -15.28
N TYR A 188 -0.58 -8.65 -14.77
CA TYR A 188 0.52 -9.31 -14.07
C TYR A 188 0.32 -9.29 -12.55
N LYS A 189 1.06 -10.15 -11.86
CA LYS A 189 1.12 -10.14 -10.39
C LYS A 189 2.22 -9.17 -9.92
N GLY A 190 2.04 -7.85 -10.22
CA GLY A 190 2.98 -6.80 -9.84
C GLY A 190 3.80 -6.24 -11.00
N SER A 191 4.59 -5.20 -10.74
CA SER A 191 5.42 -4.51 -11.74
C SER A 191 6.58 -5.39 -12.24
N ALA A 192 7.27 -6.10 -11.36
CA ALA A 192 8.47 -6.87 -11.74
C ALA A 192 8.23 -7.87 -12.89
N PRO A 193 7.23 -8.77 -12.85
CA PRO A 193 6.98 -9.68 -13.97
C PRO A 193 6.48 -8.96 -15.23
N ALA A 194 5.72 -7.88 -15.10
CA ALA A 194 5.28 -7.08 -16.26
C ALA A 194 6.48 -6.44 -16.99
N MET A 195 7.42 -5.88 -16.23
CA MET A 195 8.64 -5.28 -16.78
C MET A 195 9.56 -6.33 -17.40
N THR A 196 9.69 -7.51 -16.79
CA THR A 196 10.46 -8.63 -17.35
C THR A 196 9.93 -9.05 -18.72
N ASP A 197 8.61 -9.21 -18.84
CA ASP A 197 7.98 -9.62 -20.09
C ASP A 197 8.01 -8.49 -21.14
N LEU A 198 7.91 -7.23 -20.72
CA LEU A 198 8.11 -6.10 -21.62
C LEU A 198 9.53 -6.09 -22.19
N MET A 199 10.55 -6.19 -21.34
CA MET A 199 11.96 -6.20 -21.77
C MET A 199 12.29 -7.40 -22.63
N GLY A 200 11.74 -8.56 -22.30
CA GLY A 200 11.87 -9.82 -23.07
C GLY A 200 11.04 -9.87 -24.36
N GLY A 201 10.25 -8.85 -24.68
CA GLY A 201 9.43 -8.79 -25.89
C GLY A 201 8.21 -9.72 -25.87
N GLN A 202 7.83 -10.29 -24.71
CA GLN A 202 6.63 -11.12 -24.57
C GLN A 202 5.35 -10.30 -24.68
N ILE A 203 5.40 -9.03 -24.23
CA ILE A 203 4.37 -8.03 -24.47
C ILE A 203 4.99 -6.79 -25.11
N PRO A 204 4.30 -6.17 -26.09
CA PRO A 204 4.84 -4.97 -26.76
C PRO A 204 4.71 -3.69 -25.92
N PHE A 205 3.75 -3.62 -25.04
CA PHE A 205 3.44 -2.43 -24.25
C PHE A 205 3.09 -2.78 -22.81
N THR A 206 3.36 -1.86 -21.88
CA THR A 206 2.87 -1.94 -20.50
C THR A 206 2.62 -0.55 -19.92
N VAL A 207 1.71 -0.47 -18.96
CA VAL A 207 1.52 0.72 -18.14
C VAL A 207 2.04 0.43 -16.74
N ASP A 208 2.98 1.23 -16.27
CA ASP A 208 3.57 1.09 -14.95
C ASP A 208 3.91 2.46 -14.35
N THR A 209 4.42 2.48 -13.13
CA THR A 209 4.90 3.69 -12.48
C THR A 209 6.24 4.14 -13.08
N VAL A 210 6.47 5.45 -13.13
CA VAL A 210 7.76 6.00 -13.56
C VAL A 210 8.92 5.45 -12.73
N SER A 211 8.73 5.28 -11.42
CA SER A 211 9.75 4.72 -10.54
C SER A 211 10.11 3.27 -10.87
N ALA A 212 9.11 2.41 -11.15
CA ALA A 212 9.38 1.03 -11.57
C ALA A 212 10.09 0.98 -12.94
N ALA A 213 9.68 1.84 -13.87
CA ALA A 213 10.33 1.97 -15.17
C ALA A 213 11.81 2.36 -15.05
N ILE A 214 12.13 3.39 -14.28
CA ILE A 214 13.52 3.84 -14.07
C ILE A 214 14.36 2.72 -13.44
N LEU A 215 13.87 2.05 -12.39
CA LEU A 215 14.60 0.97 -11.75
C LEU A 215 14.88 -0.21 -12.69
N SER A 216 13.98 -0.48 -13.62
CA SER A 216 14.15 -1.54 -14.61
C SER A 216 15.07 -1.14 -15.77
N LEU A 217 15.06 0.14 -16.16
CA LEU A 217 15.88 0.67 -17.27
C LEU A 217 17.34 0.95 -16.88
N ILE A 218 17.66 1.08 -15.59
CA ILE A 218 19.04 1.28 -15.12
C ILE A 218 19.91 0.02 -15.36
N HIS A 219 19.31 -1.12 -15.61
CA HIS A 219 19.99 -2.39 -15.85
C HIS A 219 20.08 -2.80 -17.34
N ILE A 220 19.81 -1.88 -18.28
CA ILE A 220 19.93 -2.12 -19.71
C ILE A 220 21.18 -1.43 -20.27
#